data_a4dbb2abc30d87f1fd8f6f4476762aa3
#
_entry.id   a4dbb2abc30d87f1fd8f6f4476762aa3
#
_cell.length_a   1.000
_cell.length_b   1.000
_cell.length_c   1.000
_cell.angle_alpha   90.00
_cell.angle_beta   90.00
_cell.angle_gamma   90.00
#
_symmetry.space_group_name_H-M   'P 1'
#
loop_
_entity.id
_entity.type
_entity.pdbx_description
1 polymer ?
#
loop_
_entity_poly.entity_id
_entity_poly.type
_entity_poly.pdbx_seq_one_letter_code
_entity_poly.pdbx_strand_id
1 'polypeptide(L)'
;MEISFQEGDAVWTEMRERGKNELYYMAGVICKYGDVVGMTEGMHKIMCKVVEKKTGVPELDTCPQRLVLMPRGSGKSTIISQAYVVQRIVQDPNIAILICNEKLENAQSFLAAIKHTFEQNELFRALYPEVIHPDIKAANVKWNDTEINVPRTTGRKEFT
;
A
#
# COMPACT_ATOMS: atom_id res chain seq x y z
N MET A 1 -7.50 -12.85 -23.64
CA MET A 1 -7.55 -11.49 -24.24
C MET A 1 -6.56 -10.65 -23.45
N GLU A 2 -5.33 -10.54 -23.95
CA GLU A 2 -4.32 -9.66 -23.34
C GLU A 2 -4.72 -8.22 -23.63
N ILE A 3 -5.09 -7.49 -22.60
CA ILE A 3 -5.32 -6.05 -22.69
C ILE A 3 -3.94 -5.41 -22.61
N SER A 4 -3.36 -5.04 -23.75
CA SER A 4 -2.15 -4.25 -23.79
C SER A 4 -2.50 -2.79 -23.48
N PHE A 5 -2.36 -2.39 -22.23
CA PHE A 5 -2.46 -0.98 -21.85
C PHE A 5 -1.20 -0.25 -22.30
N GLN A 6 -1.36 0.82 -23.09
CA GLN A 6 -0.25 1.70 -23.45
C GLN A 6 -0.17 2.86 -22.44
N GLU A 7 1.05 3.20 -22.07
CA GLU A 7 1.35 4.39 -21.26
C GLU A 7 0.81 5.64 -21.96
N GLY A 8 -0.13 6.34 -21.31
CA GLY A 8 -0.83 7.50 -21.92
C GLY A 8 -2.33 7.30 -22.16
N ASP A 9 -2.86 6.10 -21.97
CA ASP A 9 -4.29 5.84 -22.05
C ASP A 9 -5.02 6.52 -20.87
N ALA A 10 -6.19 7.11 -21.14
CA ALA A 10 -7.03 7.75 -20.11
C ALA A 10 -7.38 6.77 -18.98
N VAL A 11 -7.62 5.50 -19.32
CA VAL A 11 -7.88 4.43 -18.35
C VAL A 11 -6.68 4.19 -17.44
N TRP A 12 -5.46 4.23 -17.99
CA TRP A 12 -4.23 4.08 -17.22
C TRP A 12 -4.03 5.18 -16.19
N THR A 13 -4.24 6.42 -16.62
CA THR A 13 -4.17 7.61 -15.75
C THR A 13 -5.22 7.52 -14.64
N GLU A 14 -6.44 7.13 -14.98
CA GLU A 14 -7.51 6.94 -13.99
C GLU A 14 -7.15 5.87 -12.96
N MET A 15 -6.63 4.71 -13.40
CA MET A 15 -6.21 3.63 -12.49
C MET A 15 -5.11 4.10 -11.52
N ARG A 16 -4.12 4.84 -12.00
CA ARG A 16 -3.05 5.42 -11.18
C ARG A 16 -3.62 6.36 -10.11
N GLU A 17 -4.44 7.32 -10.52
CA GLU A 17 -5.03 8.30 -9.61
C GLU A 17 -5.98 7.63 -8.59
N ARG A 18 -6.78 6.69 -9.01
CA ARG A 18 -7.63 5.93 -8.09
C ARG A 18 -6.82 5.13 -7.08
N GLY A 19 -5.77 4.45 -7.52
CA GLY A 19 -4.89 3.73 -6.61
C GLY A 19 -4.24 4.63 -5.56
N LYS A 20 -3.79 5.83 -5.96
CA LYS A 20 -3.27 6.82 -5.00
C LYS A 20 -4.32 7.31 -4.02
N ASN A 21 -5.56 7.51 -4.46
CA ASN A 21 -6.57 8.23 -3.71
C ASN A 21 -7.61 7.35 -3.02
N GLU A 22 -7.73 6.07 -3.39
CA GLU A 22 -8.73 5.13 -2.87
C GLU A 22 -8.05 3.85 -2.38
N LEU A 23 -7.88 3.69 -1.06
CA LEU A 23 -7.29 2.48 -0.48
C LEU A 23 -8.07 1.21 -0.83
N TYR A 24 -9.39 1.30 -0.91
CA TYR A 24 -10.24 0.18 -1.30
C TYR A 24 -9.90 -0.31 -2.72
N TYR A 25 -9.64 0.62 -3.65
CA TYR A 25 -9.21 0.30 -5.02
C TYR A 25 -7.76 -0.21 -5.05
N MET A 26 -6.85 0.44 -4.33
CA MET A 26 -5.47 -0.02 -4.20
C MET A 26 -5.41 -1.48 -3.70
N ALA A 27 -6.12 -1.78 -2.62
CA ALA A 27 -6.12 -3.12 -2.02
C ALA A 27 -6.81 -4.16 -2.90
N GLY A 28 -8.01 -3.85 -3.40
CA GLY A 28 -8.85 -4.81 -4.11
C GLY A 28 -8.36 -5.09 -5.53
N VAL A 29 -8.03 -4.05 -6.28
CA VAL A 29 -7.73 -4.14 -7.71
C VAL A 29 -6.21 -4.19 -7.96
N ILE A 30 -5.47 -3.22 -7.44
CA ILE A 30 -4.04 -3.09 -7.77
C ILE A 30 -3.20 -4.13 -7.02
N CYS A 31 -3.38 -4.26 -5.70
CA CYS A 31 -2.70 -5.30 -4.91
C CYS A 31 -3.32 -6.70 -5.08
N LYS A 32 -4.46 -6.81 -5.77
CA LYS A 32 -5.17 -8.08 -6.03
C LYS A 32 -5.59 -8.82 -4.75
N TYR A 33 -5.90 -8.09 -3.68
CA TYR A 33 -6.40 -8.69 -2.43
C TYR A 33 -7.92 -8.89 -2.42
N GLY A 34 -8.65 -8.37 -3.41
CA GLY A 34 -10.10 -8.42 -3.48
C GLY A 34 -10.67 -9.83 -3.31
N ASP A 35 -10.18 -10.76 -4.11
CA ASP A 35 -10.64 -12.16 -4.10
C ASP A 35 -10.14 -12.93 -2.86
N VAL A 36 -8.88 -12.68 -2.46
CA VAL A 36 -8.24 -13.39 -1.33
C VAL A 36 -8.90 -13.04 -0.01
N VAL A 37 -9.28 -11.77 0.18
CA VAL A 37 -9.90 -11.27 1.42
C VAL A 37 -11.43 -11.34 1.35
N GLY A 38 -12.01 -11.48 0.16
CA GLY A 38 -13.46 -11.36 -0.03
C GLY A 38 -13.95 -9.94 0.30
N MET A 39 -13.30 -8.93 -0.27
CA MET A 39 -13.57 -7.53 0.05
C MET A 39 -14.99 -7.11 -0.32
N THR A 40 -15.69 -6.49 0.63
CA THR A 40 -17.04 -5.98 0.47
C THR A 40 -17.09 -4.45 0.67
N GLU A 41 -18.04 -3.78 0.00
CA GLU A 41 -18.20 -2.33 0.17
C GLU A 41 -18.69 -1.97 1.58
N GLY A 42 -19.61 -2.75 2.13
CA GLY A 42 -20.24 -2.46 3.42
C GLY A 42 -19.27 -2.48 4.61
N MET A 43 -18.21 -3.27 4.55
CA MET A 43 -17.25 -3.39 5.66
C MET A 43 -15.87 -2.83 5.28
N HIS A 44 -15.26 -3.34 4.21
CA HIS A 44 -13.88 -3.02 3.89
C HIS A 44 -13.72 -1.61 3.33
N LYS A 45 -14.67 -1.11 2.53
CA LYS A 45 -14.64 0.25 2.01
C LYS A 45 -14.78 1.29 3.12
N ILE A 46 -15.63 1.01 4.13
CA ILE A 46 -15.76 1.86 5.31
C ILE A 46 -14.46 1.87 6.10
N MET A 47 -13.87 0.69 6.35
CA MET A 47 -12.57 0.58 7.01
C MET A 47 -11.48 1.38 6.27
N CYS A 48 -11.41 1.27 4.96
CA CYS A 48 -10.46 2.02 4.14
C CYS A 48 -10.65 3.54 4.32
N LYS A 49 -11.89 4.03 4.26
CA LYS A 49 -12.19 5.46 4.48
C LYS A 49 -11.76 5.94 5.87
N VAL A 50 -11.97 5.13 6.91
CA VAL A 50 -11.51 5.45 8.27
C VAL A 50 -9.99 5.56 8.31
N VAL A 51 -9.28 4.61 7.69
CA VAL A 51 -7.81 4.59 7.65
C VAL A 51 -7.26 5.78 6.86
N GLU A 52 -7.89 6.13 5.75
CA GLU A 52 -7.48 7.26 4.89
C GLU A 52 -7.90 8.64 5.42
N LYS A 53 -8.69 8.73 6.51
CA LYS A 53 -9.28 10.00 7.00
C LYS A 53 -10.25 10.64 5.99
N LYS A 54 -11.09 9.84 5.38
CA LYS A 54 -12.03 10.22 4.32
C LYS A 54 -13.45 9.73 4.63
N THR A 55 -13.82 9.74 5.90
CA THR A 55 -15.16 9.30 6.33
C THR A 55 -16.24 10.33 6.04
N GLY A 56 -15.84 11.60 5.92
CA GLY A 56 -16.75 12.74 5.87
C GLY A 56 -17.26 13.17 7.24
N VAL A 57 -16.75 12.57 8.31
CA VAL A 57 -17.05 12.95 9.71
C VAL A 57 -15.82 13.65 10.26
N PRO A 58 -15.86 14.98 10.48
CA PRO A 58 -14.70 15.79 10.84
C PRO A 58 -13.96 15.27 12.09
N GLU A 59 -14.70 14.81 13.11
CA GLU A 59 -14.14 14.31 14.36
C GLU A 59 -13.29 13.04 14.15
N LEU A 60 -13.71 12.17 13.19
CA LEU A 60 -12.97 10.98 12.84
C LEU A 60 -11.79 11.30 11.91
N ASP A 61 -11.99 12.21 10.96
CA ASP A 61 -10.98 12.50 9.94
C ASP A 61 -9.81 13.33 10.50
N THR A 62 -10.03 14.12 11.54
CA THR A 62 -8.98 14.91 12.23
C THR A 62 -8.26 14.13 13.32
N CYS A 63 -8.81 13.00 13.79
CA CYS A 63 -8.18 12.20 14.84
C CYS A 63 -6.79 11.69 14.41
N PRO A 64 -5.72 11.99 15.17
CA PRO A 64 -4.36 11.57 14.80
C PRO A 64 -4.16 10.06 14.98
N GLN A 65 -4.80 9.46 15.96
CA GLN A 65 -4.68 8.03 16.30
C GLN A 65 -5.98 7.30 16.02
N ARG A 66 -5.88 6.06 15.53
CA ARG A 66 -7.03 5.20 15.22
C ARG A 66 -6.81 3.80 15.71
N LEU A 67 -7.82 3.26 16.37
CA LEU A 67 -7.90 1.86 16.72
C LEU A 67 -8.96 1.19 15.83
N VAL A 68 -8.53 0.21 15.04
CA VAL A 68 -9.40 -0.57 14.16
C VAL A 68 -9.58 -1.97 14.74
N LEU A 69 -10.74 -2.24 15.29
CA LEU A 69 -11.11 -3.53 15.83
C LEU A 69 -12.04 -4.25 14.86
N MET A 70 -11.62 -5.39 14.37
CA MET A 70 -12.39 -6.23 13.46
C MET A 70 -12.16 -7.71 13.77
N PRO A 71 -13.11 -8.59 13.41
CA PRO A 71 -12.98 -10.02 13.61
C PRO A 71 -11.73 -10.60 12.94
N ARG A 72 -11.31 -11.78 13.37
CA ARG A 72 -10.29 -12.56 12.67
C ARG A 72 -10.82 -12.95 11.29
N GLY A 73 -9.93 -13.02 10.32
CA GLY A 73 -10.29 -13.35 8.92
C GLY A 73 -10.89 -12.18 8.12
N SER A 74 -11.09 -11.00 8.72
CA SER A 74 -11.64 -9.82 8.03
C SER A 74 -10.66 -9.12 7.07
N GLY A 75 -9.48 -9.65 6.81
CA GLY A 75 -8.48 -9.01 5.96
C GLY A 75 -7.86 -7.71 6.49
N LYS A 76 -8.16 -7.33 7.74
CA LYS A 76 -7.68 -6.09 8.36
C LYS A 76 -6.17 -5.87 8.19
N SER A 77 -5.36 -6.86 8.52
CA SER A 77 -3.90 -6.75 8.43
C SER A 77 -3.42 -6.64 6.98
N THR A 78 -4.04 -7.37 6.06
CA THR A 78 -3.73 -7.30 4.63
C THR A 78 -4.02 -5.91 4.06
N ILE A 79 -5.13 -5.31 4.47
CA ILE A 79 -5.51 -3.98 3.97
C ILE A 79 -4.68 -2.89 4.65
N ILE A 80 -4.55 -2.92 6.00
CA ILE A 80 -3.92 -1.82 6.74
C ILE A 80 -2.39 -1.96 6.76
N SER A 81 -1.86 -3.15 7.08
CA SER A 81 -0.41 -3.33 7.25
C SER A 81 0.32 -3.62 5.94
N GLN A 82 -0.41 -3.86 4.84
CA GLN A 82 0.19 -4.11 3.53
C GLN A 82 -0.30 -3.09 2.49
N ALA A 83 -1.57 -3.15 2.03
CA ALA A 83 -2.06 -2.29 0.96
C ALA A 83 -1.98 -0.79 1.28
N TYR A 84 -2.32 -0.39 2.51
CA TYR A 84 -2.21 1.01 2.92
C TYR A 84 -0.76 1.50 2.96
N VAL A 85 0.16 0.65 3.40
CA VAL A 85 1.60 0.97 3.35
C VAL A 85 2.06 1.18 1.91
N VAL A 86 1.68 0.29 0.99
CA VAL A 86 1.97 0.44 -0.45
C VAL A 86 1.39 1.75 -0.99
N GLN A 87 0.13 2.06 -0.68
CA GLN A 87 -0.53 3.30 -1.09
C GLN A 87 0.22 4.55 -0.55
N ARG A 88 0.62 4.53 0.72
CA ARG A 88 1.36 5.66 1.33
C ARG A 88 2.73 5.89 0.67
N ILE A 89 3.42 4.82 0.29
CA ILE A 89 4.69 4.90 -0.45
C ILE A 89 4.46 5.52 -1.84
N VAL A 90 3.38 5.12 -2.53
CA VAL A 90 3.02 5.68 -3.85
C VAL A 90 2.66 7.17 -3.75
N GLN A 91 2.00 7.59 -2.67
CA GLN A 91 1.64 9.00 -2.42
C GLN A 91 2.85 9.87 -2.08
N ASP A 92 3.75 9.36 -1.24
CA ASP A 92 4.99 10.03 -0.82
C ASP A 92 6.12 9.00 -0.65
N PRO A 93 7.00 8.84 -1.64
CA PRO A 93 8.11 7.89 -1.56
C PRO A 93 9.18 8.28 -0.52
N ASN A 94 9.11 9.49 0.04
CA ASN A 94 10.01 9.95 1.10
C ASN A 94 9.50 9.61 2.51
N ILE A 95 8.29 9.06 2.62
CA ILE A 95 7.69 8.70 3.92
C ILE A 95 8.54 7.65 4.65
N ALA A 96 8.60 7.77 5.97
CA ALA A 96 9.11 6.72 6.84
C ALA A 96 7.93 6.02 7.52
N ILE A 97 7.84 4.70 7.37
CA ILE A 97 6.76 3.88 7.93
C ILE A 97 7.37 2.81 8.83
N LEU A 98 6.84 2.69 10.04
CA LEU A 98 7.21 1.64 10.98
C LEU A 98 6.04 0.68 11.16
N ILE A 99 6.29 -0.62 10.93
CA ILE A 99 5.34 -1.70 11.19
C ILE A 99 5.78 -2.40 12.47
N CYS A 100 4.95 -2.35 13.51
CA CYS A 100 5.21 -3.00 14.78
C CYS A 100 4.24 -4.16 15.01
N ASN A 101 4.74 -5.24 15.57
CA ASN A 101 3.95 -6.37 16.03
C ASN A 101 4.58 -6.95 17.30
N GLU A 102 3.82 -7.66 18.12
CA GLU A 102 4.32 -8.36 19.30
C GLU A 102 5.42 -9.37 18.93
N LYS A 103 5.26 -10.04 17.79
CA LYS A 103 6.24 -11.00 17.26
C LYS A 103 6.92 -10.43 16.03
N LEU A 104 8.25 -10.50 16.02
CA LEU A 104 9.05 -10.02 14.90
C LEU A 104 8.67 -10.70 13.57
N GLU A 105 8.45 -12.02 13.61
CA GLU A 105 8.09 -12.79 12.42
C GLU A 105 6.80 -12.29 11.75
N ASN A 106 5.84 -11.80 12.53
CA ASN A 106 4.61 -11.21 11.98
C ASN A 106 4.90 -9.88 11.28
N ALA A 107 5.73 -9.02 11.85
CA ALA A 107 6.13 -7.77 11.21
C ALA A 107 6.91 -8.04 9.91
N GLN A 108 7.82 -9.02 9.93
CA GLN A 108 8.57 -9.46 8.76
C GLN A 108 7.64 -10.05 7.68
N SER A 109 6.61 -10.80 8.05
CA SER A 109 5.65 -11.34 7.09
C SER A 109 4.87 -10.24 6.36
N PHE A 110 4.52 -9.16 7.05
CA PHE A 110 3.89 -8.00 6.41
C PHE A 110 4.84 -7.29 5.45
N LEU A 111 6.10 -7.12 5.84
CA LEU A 111 7.12 -6.54 4.98
C LEU A 111 7.40 -7.42 3.76
N ALA A 112 7.44 -8.75 3.92
CA ALA A 112 7.60 -9.69 2.81
C ALA A 112 6.44 -9.60 1.81
N ALA A 113 5.20 -9.44 2.27
CA ALA A 113 4.04 -9.25 1.40
C ALA A 113 4.10 -7.91 0.63
N ILE A 114 4.57 -6.85 1.28
CA ILE A 114 4.81 -5.56 0.62
C ILE A 114 5.90 -5.72 -0.46
N LYS A 115 7.05 -6.33 -0.13
CA LYS A 115 8.11 -6.64 -1.09
C LYS A 115 7.58 -7.41 -2.29
N HIS A 116 6.78 -8.43 -2.05
CA HIS A 116 6.16 -9.23 -3.11
C HIS A 116 5.33 -8.37 -4.07
N THR A 117 4.58 -7.38 -3.56
CA THR A 117 3.84 -6.44 -4.41
C THR A 117 4.78 -5.64 -5.31
N PHE A 118 5.89 -5.13 -4.78
CA PHE A 118 6.88 -4.38 -5.56
C PHE A 118 7.64 -5.25 -6.58
N GLU A 119 7.92 -6.50 -6.24
CA GLU A 119 8.73 -7.40 -7.06
C GLU A 119 7.92 -8.13 -8.14
N GLN A 120 6.72 -8.60 -7.79
CA GLN A 120 5.99 -9.59 -8.59
C GLN A 120 4.66 -9.09 -9.15
N ASN A 121 4.10 -7.99 -8.63
CA ASN A 121 2.83 -7.50 -9.13
C ASN A 121 3.03 -6.67 -10.40
N GLU A 122 2.82 -7.28 -11.56
CA GLU A 122 3.02 -6.66 -12.88
C GLU A 122 2.16 -5.40 -13.06
N LEU A 123 0.89 -5.43 -12.62
CA LEU A 123 0.01 -4.27 -12.70
C LEU A 123 0.53 -3.09 -11.86
N PHE A 124 0.95 -3.38 -10.61
CA PHE A 124 1.52 -2.37 -9.74
C PHE A 124 2.81 -1.76 -10.34
N ARG A 125 3.70 -2.63 -10.83
CA ARG A 125 4.98 -2.23 -11.42
C ARG A 125 4.79 -1.37 -12.67
N ALA A 126 3.80 -1.71 -13.48
CA ALA A 126 3.48 -0.97 -14.67
C ALA A 126 2.81 0.39 -14.36
N LEU A 127 1.93 0.44 -13.34
CA LEU A 127 1.27 1.68 -12.90
C LEU A 127 2.20 2.67 -12.19
N TYR A 128 3.18 2.18 -11.41
CA TYR A 128 4.04 2.99 -10.53
C TYR A 128 5.52 2.67 -10.68
N PRO A 129 6.10 2.77 -11.89
CA PRO A 129 7.50 2.44 -12.11
C PRO A 129 8.45 3.35 -11.32
N GLU A 130 8.02 4.56 -10.98
CA GLU A 130 8.81 5.56 -10.25
C GLU A 130 9.13 5.18 -8.80
N VAL A 131 8.33 4.31 -8.17
CA VAL A 131 8.56 3.84 -6.80
C VAL A 131 9.31 2.50 -6.75
N ILE A 132 9.69 1.97 -7.91
CA ILE A 132 10.40 0.70 -8.02
C ILE A 132 11.87 0.98 -8.32
N HIS A 133 12.75 0.44 -7.48
CA HIS A 133 14.18 0.60 -7.74
C HIS A 133 14.57 -0.18 -9.01
N PRO A 134 15.28 0.43 -9.97
CA PRO A 134 15.68 -0.24 -11.22
C PRO A 134 16.53 -1.48 -10.97
N ASP A 135 17.39 -1.42 -9.95
CA ASP A 135 18.20 -2.54 -9.51
C ASP A 135 18.07 -2.73 -7.99
N ILE A 136 17.12 -3.58 -7.58
CA ILE A 136 16.87 -3.92 -6.18
C ILE A 136 18.08 -4.66 -5.56
N LYS A 137 18.91 -5.30 -6.39
CA LYS A 137 20.09 -6.06 -5.94
C LYS A 137 21.34 -5.19 -5.82
N ALA A 138 21.25 -3.91 -6.18
CA ALA A 138 22.37 -2.99 -6.02
C ALA A 138 22.83 -2.90 -4.56
N ALA A 139 24.13 -2.86 -4.33
CA ALA A 139 24.75 -2.97 -3.00
C ALA A 139 24.30 -1.88 -1.98
N ASN A 140 23.76 -0.78 -2.46
CA ASN A 140 23.36 0.36 -1.62
C ASN A 140 21.84 0.41 -1.34
N VAL A 141 21.07 -0.55 -1.84
CA VAL A 141 19.62 -0.61 -1.61
C VAL A 141 19.35 -1.53 -0.43
N LYS A 142 18.76 -0.99 0.63
CA LYS A 142 18.26 -1.82 1.72
C LYS A 142 16.96 -2.50 1.28
N TRP A 143 17.03 -3.81 1.08
CA TRP A 143 15.92 -4.65 0.64
C TRP A 143 16.00 -6.01 1.34
N ASN A 144 15.82 -5.98 2.66
CA ASN A 144 15.97 -7.14 3.53
C ASN A 144 14.68 -7.43 4.31
N ASP A 145 14.73 -8.33 5.28
CA ASP A 145 13.54 -8.76 6.02
C ASP A 145 13.09 -7.79 7.11
N THR A 146 13.84 -6.73 7.35
CA THR A 146 13.54 -5.74 8.38
C THR A 146 13.41 -4.32 7.85
N GLU A 147 13.95 -4.03 6.67
CA GLU A 147 13.94 -2.70 6.08
C GLU A 147 13.90 -2.77 4.55
N ILE A 148 13.05 -1.94 3.94
CA ILE A 148 13.06 -1.68 2.50
C ILE A 148 13.20 -0.20 2.22
N ASN A 149 13.95 0.15 1.17
CA ASN A 149 14.07 1.49 0.64
C ASN A 149 13.56 1.53 -0.80
N VAL A 150 12.70 2.49 -1.09
CA VAL A 150 12.26 2.82 -2.45
C VAL A 150 13.03 4.03 -2.97
N PRO A 151 13.05 4.29 -4.28
CA PRO A 151 13.62 5.52 -4.84
C PRO A 151 12.97 6.75 -4.19
N ARG A 152 13.80 7.69 -3.72
CA ARG A 152 13.36 8.90 -3.04
C ARG A 152 13.68 10.13 -3.86
N THR A 153 12.82 11.14 -3.78
CA THR A 153 13.02 12.43 -4.46
C THR A 153 13.78 13.42 -3.58
N THR A 154 13.78 13.20 -2.26
CA THR A 154 14.51 14.02 -1.27
C THR A 154 15.30 13.11 -0.34
N GLY A 155 16.20 13.67 0.47
CA GLY A 155 16.90 12.93 1.52
C GLY A 155 15.93 12.25 2.50
N ARG A 156 16.44 11.24 3.22
CA ARG A 156 15.64 10.49 4.22
C ARG A 156 15.07 11.46 5.26
N LYS A 157 13.76 11.46 5.41
CA LYS A 157 13.11 12.10 6.56
C LYS A 157 13.38 11.21 7.78
N GLU A 158 14.00 11.77 8.80
CA GLU A 158 14.12 11.09 10.10
C GLU A 158 12.75 11.04 10.78
N PHE A 159 12.56 10.04 11.61
CA PHE A 159 11.38 9.98 12.49
C PHE A 159 11.52 11.14 13.49
N THR A 160 10.62 12.10 13.43
CA THR A 160 10.44 13.16 14.43
C THR A 160 9.32 12.79 15.37
#